data_582f65981783ee041be2e065b3edf28c
#
_entry.id   582f65981783ee041be2e065b3edf28c
#
_cell.length_a   1.000
_cell.length_b   1.000
_cell.length_c   1.000
_cell.angle_alpha   90.00
_cell.angle_beta   90.00
_cell.angle_gamma   90.00
#
_symmetry.space_group_name_H-M   'P 1'
#
loop_
_entity.id
_entity.type
_entity.pdbx_description
1 polymer ?
#
loop_
_entity_poly.entity_id
_entity_poly.type
_entity_poly.pdbx_seq_one_letter_code
_entity_poly.pdbx_strand_id
1 'polypeptide(L)'
;MWVKTRARALALLQRDHVRSEKLGPVCQRVCAGFCREYETFLRTVLAMNPHKPVQASACLGLAHFLNNRLQRIDLVNEQPELAREFTGLFGKEYLDELKRQDRSRANQEAEALFEQAVAKYGDVDIPGVGTVGEKAEAALFEIRHLAVGKETPDIEGQDQDGERFRLSDYRGKVVLLDFWTQY
;
A
#
# COMPACT_ATOMS: atom_id res chain seq x y z
N MET A 1 -4.30 23.42 7.05
CA MET A 1 -2.98 23.83 7.60
C MET A 1 -1.98 22.67 7.63
N TRP A 2 -2.31 21.50 8.17
CA TRP A 2 -1.40 20.35 8.33
C TRP A 2 -0.79 19.79 7.04
N VAL A 3 -1.54 19.69 5.93
CA VAL A 3 -1.04 19.15 4.65
C VAL A 3 0.10 20.02 4.10
N LYS A 4 -0.06 21.34 4.09
CA LYS A 4 0.98 22.28 3.60
C LYS A 4 2.26 22.22 4.43
N THR A 5 2.14 22.08 5.76
CA THR A 5 3.30 22.01 6.66
C THR A 5 4.09 20.72 6.42
N ARG A 6 3.39 19.59 6.27
CA ARG A 6 4.03 18.29 5.96
C ARG A 6 4.70 18.30 4.59
N ALA A 7 4.04 18.84 3.56
CA ALA A 7 4.61 18.98 2.23
C ALA A 7 5.92 19.80 2.25
N ARG A 8 5.95 20.92 3.00
CA ARG A 8 7.14 21.73 3.16
C ARG A 8 8.27 20.97 3.90
N ALA A 9 7.95 20.23 4.94
CA ALA A 9 8.94 19.41 5.66
C ALA A 9 9.55 18.34 4.75
N LEU A 10 8.75 17.65 3.94
CA LEU A 10 9.25 16.66 2.97
C LEU A 10 10.11 17.30 1.89
N ALA A 11 9.73 18.49 1.39
CA ALA A 11 10.56 19.21 0.42
C ALA A 11 11.95 19.57 0.99
N LEU A 12 12.03 19.96 2.26
CA LEU A 12 13.29 20.22 2.94
C LEU A 12 14.12 18.92 3.10
N LEU A 13 13.50 17.84 3.56
CA LEU A 13 14.17 16.54 3.69
C LEU A 13 14.69 16.04 2.34
N GLN A 14 13.91 16.21 1.28
CA GLN A 14 14.29 15.82 -0.07
C GLN A 14 15.46 16.66 -0.61
N ARG A 15 15.44 17.98 -0.38
CA ARG A 15 16.49 18.88 -0.84
C ARG A 15 17.81 18.70 -0.11
N ASP A 16 17.74 18.60 1.23
CA ASP A 16 18.94 18.73 2.09
C ASP A 16 19.43 17.38 2.64
N HIS A 17 18.54 16.37 2.71
CA HIS A 17 18.80 15.10 3.40
C HIS A 17 18.47 13.84 2.61
N VAL A 18 18.24 13.94 1.29
CA VAL A 18 17.83 12.78 0.47
C VAL A 18 18.78 11.58 0.59
N ARG A 19 20.06 11.82 0.89
CA ARG A 19 21.11 10.79 1.05
C ARG A 19 21.27 10.29 2.50
N SER A 20 20.45 10.76 3.44
CA SER A 20 20.56 10.35 4.84
C SER A 20 20.11 8.90 5.02
N GLU A 21 20.85 8.15 5.85
CA GLU A 21 20.48 6.80 6.28
C GLU A 21 19.24 6.77 7.19
N LYS A 22 18.83 7.92 7.73
CA LYS A 22 17.72 8.05 8.69
C LYS A 22 16.35 8.24 8.04
N LEU A 23 16.23 8.16 6.71
CA LEU A 23 14.95 8.40 6.01
C LEU A 23 14.00 7.19 6.00
N GLY A 24 14.45 5.99 6.35
CA GLY A 24 13.60 4.78 6.39
C GLY A 24 12.28 4.98 7.13
N PRO A 25 12.27 5.43 8.41
CA PRO A 25 11.04 5.68 9.16
C PRO A 25 10.12 6.73 8.53
N VAL A 26 10.67 7.72 7.81
CA VAL A 26 9.87 8.72 7.09
C VAL A 26 9.17 8.06 5.90
N CYS A 27 9.87 7.21 5.13
CA CYS A 27 9.27 6.45 4.02
C CYS A 27 8.11 5.57 4.49
N GLN A 28 8.29 4.87 5.62
CA GLN A 28 7.24 4.04 6.23
C GLN A 28 6.02 4.87 6.66
N ARG A 29 6.23 6.08 7.16
CA ARG A 29 5.14 6.93 7.63
C ARG A 29 4.35 7.60 6.51
N VAL A 30 4.99 7.95 5.40
CA VAL A 30 4.33 8.63 4.28
C VAL A 30 3.58 7.68 3.34
N CYS A 31 3.86 6.36 3.39
CA CYS A 31 3.17 5.37 2.55
C CYS A 31 1.66 5.30 2.79
N ALA A 32 1.19 5.63 4.00
CA ALA A 32 -0.22 5.72 4.33
C ALA A 32 -0.89 7.04 3.91
N GLY A 33 -0.15 7.94 3.26
CA GLY A 33 -0.64 9.23 2.81
C GLY A 33 -1.45 9.17 1.53
N PHE A 34 -1.78 10.37 1.00
CA PHE A 34 -2.57 10.48 -0.23
C PHE A 34 -2.05 11.57 -1.19
N CYS A 35 -1.32 12.56 -0.70
CA CYS A 35 -0.91 13.73 -1.50
C CYS A 35 0.28 13.44 -2.41
N ARG A 36 0.37 14.20 -3.51
CA ARG A 36 1.41 14.10 -4.55
C ARG A 36 2.83 14.21 -3.99
N GLU A 37 3.02 15.06 -2.99
CA GLU A 37 4.33 15.30 -2.38
C GLU A 37 4.90 14.04 -1.71
N TYR A 38 4.05 13.15 -1.21
CA TYR A 38 4.48 11.90 -0.61
C TYR A 38 5.01 10.94 -1.67
N GLU A 39 4.31 10.82 -2.79
CA GLU A 39 4.79 10.05 -3.94
C GLU A 39 6.12 10.57 -4.46
N THR A 40 6.21 11.89 -4.69
CA THR A 40 7.43 12.53 -5.16
C THR A 40 8.59 12.26 -4.22
N PHE A 41 8.37 12.38 -2.91
CA PHE A 41 9.38 12.09 -1.90
C PHE A 41 9.86 10.63 -1.96
N LEU A 42 8.94 9.66 -1.97
CA LEU A 42 9.28 8.24 -2.02
C LEU A 42 10.07 7.89 -3.30
N ARG A 43 9.64 8.38 -4.45
CA ARG A 43 10.33 8.19 -5.74
C ARG A 43 11.74 8.78 -5.70
N THR A 44 11.91 9.98 -5.16
CA THR A 44 13.22 10.64 -5.08
C THR A 44 14.15 9.89 -4.12
N VAL A 45 13.67 9.46 -2.95
CA VAL A 45 14.47 8.68 -2.01
C VAL A 45 14.88 7.35 -2.62
N LEU A 46 13.97 6.63 -3.28
CA LEU A 46 14.27 5.37 -3.96
C LEU A 46 15.36 5.53 -5.03
N ALA A 47 15.33 6.62 -5.79
CA ALA A 47 16.26 6.87 -6.88
C ALA A 47 17.62 7.38 -6.42
N MET A 48 17.68 8.20 -5.38
CA MET A 48 18.87 9.00 -5.03
C MET A 48 19.55 8.58 -3.72
N ASN A 49 18.87 7.85 -2.84
CA ASN A 49 19.48 7.47 -1.57
C ASN A 49 20.48 6.32 -1.77
N PRO A 50 21.71 6.40 -1.25
CA PRO A 50 22.72 5.35 -1.46
C PRO A 50 22.59 4.14 -0.52
N HIS A 51 21.76 4.23 0.54
CA HIS A 51 21.65 3.20 1.57
C HIS A 51 20.57 2.16 1.24
N LYS A 52 20.95 0.89 1.06
CA LYS A 52 20.04 -0.22 0.71
C LYS A 52 18.81 -0.29 1.66
N PRO A 53 18.93 -0.16 3.00
CA PRO A 53 17.76 -0.20 3.88
C PRO A 53 16.77 0.96 3.66
N VAL A 54 17.26 2.13 3.28
CA VAL A 54 16.41 3.30 2.97
C VAL A 54 15.72 3.13 1.63
N GLN A 55 16.45 2.66 0.62
CA GLN A 55 15.85 2.30 -0.68
C GLN A 55 14.78 1.24 -0.53
N ALA A 56 15.01 0.23 0.30
CA ALA A 56 14.04 -0.81 0.61
C ALA A 56 12.75 -0.23 1.22
N SER A 57 12.88 0.62 2.24
CA SER A 57 11.75 1.31 2.86
C SER A 57 11.02 2.23 1.87
N ALA A 58 11.74 2.89 0.97
CA ALA A 58 11.15 3.76 -0.04
C ALA A 58 10.43 2.96 -1.13
N CYS A 59 10.99 1.83 -1.59
CA CYS A 59 10.38 0.94 -2.57
C CYS A 59 9.07 0.34 -2.05
N LEU A 60 9.13 -0.30 -0.90
CA LEU A 60 7.96 -0.87 -0.23
C LEU A 60 6.92 0.21 0.09
N GLY A 61 7.37 1.36 0.60
CA GLY A 61 6.51 2.51 0.90
C GLY A 61 5.82 3.08 -0.34
N LEU A 62 6.50 3.15 -1.48
CA LEU A 62 5.92 3.62 -2.74
C LEU A 62 4.88 2.63 -3.28
N ALA A 63 5.18 1.33 -3.23
CA ALA A 63 4.25 0.28 -3.63
C ALA A 63 2.95 0.36 -2.83
N HIS A 64 3.04 0.43 -1.51
CA HIS A 64 1.88 0.61 -0.62
C HIS A 64 1.15 1.92 -0.88
N PHE A 65 1.88 3.03 -1.08
CA PHE A 65 1.27 4.33 -1.36
C PHE A 65 0.41 4.27 -2.61
N LEU A 66 0.90 3.71 -3.70
CA LEU A 66 0.17 3.60 -4.96
C LEU A 66 -1.06 2.68 -4.83
N ASN A 67 -0.89 1.52 -4.22
CA ASN A 67 -2.00 0.57 -3.98
C ASN A 67 -3.09 1.18 -3.09
N ASN A 68 -2.74 1.77 -1.95
CA ASN A 68 -3.68 2.42 -1.04
C ASN A 68 -4.40 3.61 -1.69
N ARG A 69 -3.71 4.38 -2.55
CA ARG A 69 -4.29 5.50 -3.26
C ARG A 69 -5.39 5.05 -4.22
N LEU A 70 -5.18 3.95 -4.94
CA LEU A 70 -6.19 3.38 -5.84
C LEU A 70 -7.44 2.94 -5.07
N GLN A 71 -7.28 2.21 -3.98
CA GLN A 71 -8.39 1.79 -3.12
C GLN A 71 -9.18 3.00 -2.57
N ARG A 72 -8.47 4.06 -2.15
CA ARG A 72 -9.13 5.28 -1.65
C ARG A 72 -9.88 6.03 -2.72
N ILE A 73 -9.40 6.06 -3.96
CA ILE A 73 -10.13 6.68 -5.07
C ILE A 73 -11.42 5.93 -5.35
N ASP A 74 -11.45 4.61 -5.18
CA ASP A 74 -12.68 3.82 -5.30
C ASP A 74 -13.70 4.25 -4.24
N LEU A 75 -13.28 4.29 -2.99
CA LEU A 75 -14.14 4.75 -1.89
C LEU A 75 -14.64 6.19 -2.10
N VAL A 76 -13.77 7.08 -2.59
CA VAL A 76 -14.15 8.46 -2.93
C VAL A 76 -15.18 8.51 -4.06
N ASN A 77 -15.13 7.58 -5.01
CA ASN A 77 -16.12 7.50 -6.10
C ASN A 77 -17.48 6.97 -5.61
N GLU A 78 -17.47 6.07 -4.65
CA GLU A 78 -18.68 5.44 -4.10
C GLU A 78 -19.37 6.29 -3.02
N GLN A 79 -18.61 7.13 -2.31
CA GLN A 79 -19.10 7.87 -1.14
C GLN A 79 -19.01 9.39 -1.35
N PRO A 80 -20.14 10.08 -1.62
CA PRO A 80 -20.16 11.52 -1.88
C PRO A 80 -19.65 12.40 -0.71
N GLU A 81 -19.82 11.94 0.53
CA GLU A 81 -19.32 12.67 1.71
C GLU A 81 -17.81 12.65 1.78
N LEU A 82 -17.21 11.46 1.57
CA LEU A 82 -15.78 11.29 1.50
C LEU A 82 -15.17 12.09 0.33
N ALA A 83 -15.87 12.14 -0.80
CA ALA A 83 -15.45 12.95 -1.94
C ALA A 83 -15.38 14.44 -1.60
N ARG A 84 -16.33 14.98 -0.82
CA ARG A 84 -16.30 16.36 -0.34
C ARG A 84 -15.15 16.63 0.61
N GLU A 85 -14.92 15.73 1.57
CA GLU A 85 -13.81 15.82 2.51
C GLU A 85 -12.46 15.83 1.78
N PHE A 86 -12.24 14.87 0.89
CA PHE A 86 -10.99 14.75 0.12
C PHE A 86 -10.79 15.95 -0.81
N THR A 87 -11.87 16.49 -1.39
CA THR A 87 -11.81 17.73 -2.19
C THR A 87 -11.34 18.91 -1.33
N GLY A 88 -11.83 19.03 -0.10
CA GLY A 88 -11.40 20.07 0.85
C GLY A 88 -9.94 19.92 1.29
N LEU A 89 -9.45 18.69 1.45
CA LEU A 89 -8.10 18.40 1.94
C LEU A 89 -7.03 18.50 0.83
N PHE A 90 -7.32 17.96 -0.35
CA PHE A 90 -6.33 17.74 -1.41
C PHE A 90 -6.56 18.57 -2.68
N GLY A 91 -7.71 19.21 -2.79
CA GLY A 91 -8.11 20.01 -3.95
C GLY A 91 -8.79 19.18 -5.03
N LYS A 92 -9.75 19.83 -5.71
CA LYS A 92 -10.53 19.19 -6.78
C LYS A 92 -9.66 18.76 -7.97
N GLU A 93 -8.72 19.58 -8.35
CA GLU A 93 -7.83 19.36 -9.50
C GLU A 93 -7.03 18.06 -9.37
N TYR A 94 -6.47 17.82 -8.18
CA TYR A 94 -5.72 16.60 -7.90
C TYR A 94 -6.60 15.35 -7.89
N LEU A 95 -7.80 15.43 -7.32
CA LEU A 95 -8.74 14.31 -7.36
C LEU A 95 -9.22 13.99 -8.77
N ASP A 96 -9.52 15.00 -9.57
CA ASP A 96 -9.94 14.82 -10.96
C ASP A 96 -8.81 14.22 -11.82
N GLU A 97 -7.55 14.54 -11.54
CA GLU A 97 -6.40 13.90 -12.18
C GLU A 97 -6.30 12.43 -11.80
N LEU A 98 -6.40 12.10 -10.51
CA LEU A 98 -6.34 10.71 -10.05
C LEU A 98 -7.49 9.85 -10.61
N LYS A 99 -8.70 10.41 -10.73
CA LYS A 99 -9.86 9.73 -11.33
C LYS A 99 -9.69 9.44 -12.82
N ARG A 100 -8.91 10.26 -13.52
CA ARG A 100 -8.60 10.07 -14.97
C ARG A 100 -7.41 9.16 -15.20
N GLN A 101 -6.67 8.80 -14.16
CA GLN A 101 -5.50 7.92 -14.27
C GLN A 101 -5.91 6.54 -14.79
N ASP A 102 -5.12 5.98 -15.68
CA ASP A 102 -5.27 4.59 -16.13
C ASP A 102 -5.02 3.63 -14.94
N ARG A 103 -6.10 3.03 -14.47
CA ARG A 103 -6.09 2.14 -13.30
C ARG A 103 -5.28 0.88 -13.54
N SER A 104 -5.36 0.30 -14.76
CA SER A 104 -4.62 -0.90 -15.09
C SER A 104 -3.12 -0.65 -15.00
N ARG A 105 -2.68 0.47 -15.56
CA ARG A 105 -1.27 0.90 -15.49
C ARG A 105 -0.82 1.20 -14.07
N ALA A 106 -1.67 1.86 -13.28
CA ALA A 106 -1.35 2.18 -11.90
C ALA A 106 -1.26 0.93 -11.00
N ASN A 107 -2.14 -0.05 -11.20
CA ASN A 107 -2.07 -1.35 -10.53
C ASN A 107 -0.80 -2.11 -10.92
N GLN A 108 -0.47 -2.16 -12.22
CA GLN A 108 0.76 -2.81 -12.70
C GLN A 108 2.01 -2.16 -12.11
N GLU A 109 2.04 -0.84 -11.99
CA GLU A 109 3.17 -0.14 -11.36
C GLU A 109 3.31 -0.49 -9.87
N ALA A 110 2.22 -0.52 -9.12
CA ALA A 110 2.24 -0.91 -7.71
C ALA A 110 2.73 -2.36 -7.54
N GLU A 111 2.21 -3.28 -8.37
CA GLU A 111 2.62 -4.68 -8.36
C GLU A 111 4.10 -4.86 -8.71
N ALA A 112 4.58 -4.19 -9.76
CA ALA A 112 5.99 -4.22 -10.15
C ALA A 112 6.93 -3.69 -9.06
N LEU A 113 6.50 -2.69 -8.28
CA LEU A 113 7.25 -2.19 -7.14
C LEU A 113 7.30 -3.19 -5.98
N PHE A 114 6.23 -3.93 -5.71
CA PHE A 114 6.27 -5.02 -4.73
C PHE A 114 7.19 -6.15 -5.20
N GLU A 115 7.14 -6.55 -6.47
CA GLU A 115 8.08 -7.52 -7.04
C GLU A 115 9.53 -7.04 -6.94
N GLN A 116 9.78 -5.76 -7.23
CA GLN A 116 11.09 -5.15 -7.04
C GLN A 116 11.52 -5.18 -5.57
N ALA A 117 10.61 -4.94 -4.64
CA ALA A 117 10.89 -5.00 -3.20
C ALA A 117 11.32 -6.40 -2.78
N VAL A 118 10.63 -7.45 -3.23
CA VAL A 118 11.01 -8.85 -3.01
C VAL A 118 12.39 -9.14 -3.61
N ALA A 119 12.57 -8.84 -4.89
CA ALA A 119 13.77 -9.27 -5.64
C ALA A 119 15.05 -8.54 -5.19
N LYS A 120 14.98 -7.24 -4.89
CA LYS A 120 16.16 -6.43 -4.58
C LYS A 120 16.40 -6.22 -3.08
N TYR A 121 15.36 -6.27 -2.27
CA TYR A 121 15.38 -5.83 -0.88
C TYR A 121 14.76 -6.84 0.08
N GLY A 122 14.43 -8.05 -0.40
CA GLY A 122 13.71 -9.05 0.39
C GLY A 122 14.38 -9.43 1.71
N ASP A 123 15.72 -9.38 1.75
CA ASP A 123 16.56 -9.66 2.91
C ASP A 123 16.66 -8.50 3.92
N VAL A 124 16.15 -7.32 3.57
CA VAL A 124 16.26 -6.14 4.44
C VAL A 124 15.23 -6.22 5.56
N ASP A 125 15.71 -6.19 6.80
CA ASP A 125 14.87 -6.10 8.00
C ASP A 125 14.41 -4.66 8.26
N ILE A 126 13.13 -4.51 8.57
CA ILE A 126 12.54 -3.25 9.04
C ILE A 126 12.22 -3.41 10.52
N PRO A 127 12.92 -2.70 11.41
CA PRO A 127 12.74 -2.87 12.86
C PRO A 127 11.27 -2.81 13.30
N GLY A 128 10.81 -3.85 13.99
CA GLY A 128 9.44 -3.96 14.51
C GLY A 128 8.37 -4.28 13.45
N VAL A 129 8.76 -4.56 12.20
CA VAL A 129 7.83 -4.82 11.10
C VAL A 129 8.05 -6.19 10.45
N GLY A 130 9.29 -6.68 10.41
CA GLY A 130 9.72 -7.88 9.70
C GLY A 130 10.49 -7.54 8.42
N THR A 131 10.75 -8.53 7.57
CA THR A 131 11.52 -8.29 6.35
C THR A 131 10.69 -7.61 5.25
N VAL A 132 11.37 -6.89 4.38
CA VAL A 132 10.74 -6.26 3.20
C VAL A 132 10.12 -7.33 2.29
N GLY A 133 10.78 -8.48 2.15
CA GLY A 133 10.28 -9.63 1.37
C GLY A 133 8.94 -10.13 1.89
N GLU A 134 8.86 -10.48 3.17
CA GLU A 134 7.61 -10.95 3.80
C GLU A 134 6.44 -9.96 3.60
N LYS A 135 6.70 -8.66 3.74
CA LYS A 135 5.65 -7.64 3.58
C LYS A 135 5.22 -7.45 2.12
N ALA A 136 6.17 -7.49 1.21
CA ALA A 136 5.88 -7.35 -0.21
C ALA A 136 5.17 -8.59 -0.78
N GLU A 137 5.58 -9.80 -0.36
CA GLU A 137 4.93 -11.07 -0.74
C GLU A 137 3.49 -11.14 -0.23
N ALA A 138 3.26 -10.74 1.03
CA ALA A 138 1.91 -10.66 1.59
C ALA A 138 1.02 -9.70 0.78
N ALA A 139 1.53 -8.51 0.41
CA ALA A 139 0.79 -7.56 -0.42
C ALA A 139 0.53 -8.09 -1.84
N LEU A 140 1.49 -8.77 -2.46
CA LEU A 140 1.31 -9.42 -3.76
C LEU A 140 0.26 -10.52 -3.70
N PHE A 141 0.26 -11.32 -2.64
CA PHE A 141 -0.75 -12.35 -2.43
C PHE A 141 -2.16 -11.74 -2.33
N GLU A 142 -2.29 -10.65 -1.57
CA GLU A 142 -3.55 -9.91 -1.44
C GLU A 142 -4.06 -9.40 -2.79
N ILE A 143 -3.20 -8.72 -3.56
CA ILE A 143 -3.53 -8.17 -4.87
C ILE A 143 -3.91 -9.26 -5.88
N ARG A 144 -3.21 -10.39 -5.87
CA ARG A 144 -3.36 -11.45 -6.85
C ARG A 144 -4.50 -12.41 -6.56
N HIS A 145 -4.79 -12.65 -5.29
CA HIS A 145 -5.69 -13.72 -4.86
C HIS A 145 -6.90 -13.25 -4.04
N LEU A 146 -6.81 -12.11 -3.31
CA LEU A 146 -7.87 -11.67 -2.40
C LEU A 146 -8.64 -10.45 -2.89
N ALA A 147 -8.25 -9.86 -4.01
CA ALA A 147 -8.97 -8.71 -4.57
C ALA A 147 -10.35 -9.13 -5.12
N VAL A 148 -11.29 -8.20 -5.10
CA VAL A 148 -12.65 -8.40 -5.64
C VAL A 148 -12.58 -8.90 -7.09
N GLY A 149 -13.32 -9.95 -7.40
CA GLY A 149 -13.34 -10.61 -8.72
C GLY A 149 -12.25 -11.66 -8.92
N LYS A 150 -11.42 -11.92 -7.91
CA LYS A 150 -10.46 -13.05 -7.93
C LYS A 150 -11.07 -14.31 -7.35
N GLU A 151 -10.58 -15.46 -7.80
CA GLU A 151 -10.92 -16.73 -7.19
C GLU A 151 -10.23 -16.83 -5.82
N THR A 152 -11.03 -17.00 -4.77
CA THR A 152 -10.51 -17.11 -3.40
C THR A 152 -9.70 -18.40 -3.24
N PRO A 153 -8.49 -18.35 -2.63
CA PRO A 153 -7.74 -19.54 -2.27
C PRO A 153 -8.57 -20.47 -1.39
N ASP A 154 -8.39 -21.77 -1.54
CA ASP A 154 -9.09 -22.74 -0.71
C ASP A 154 -8.56 -22.67 0.73
N ILE A 155 -9.45 -22.73 1.70
CA ILE A 155 -9.13 -22.72 3.12
C ILE A 155 -9.56 -24.06 3.68
N GLU A 156 -8.62 -24.77 4.30
CA GLU A 156 -8.89 -26.00 5.04
C GLU A 156 -8.96 -25.70 6.54
N GLY A 157 -9.94 -26.23 7.21
CA GLY A 157 -10.12 -26.05 8.65
C GLY A 157 -10.83 -27.21 9.31
N GLN A 158 -11.07 -27.07 10.59
CA GLN A 158 -11.93 -27.94 11.39
C GLN A 158 -13.00 -27.07 12.05
N ASP A 159 -14.22 -27.58 12.11
CA ASP A 159 -15.30 -26.94 12.84
C ASP A 159 -15.20 -27.21 14.35
N GLN A 160 -16.17 -26.73 15.12
CA GLN A 160 -16.23 -26.90 16.56
C GLN A 160 -16.36 -28.36 17.02
N ASP A 161 -16.82 -29.23 16.15
CA ASP A 161 -17.01 -30.67 16.40
C ASP A 161 -15.79 -31.50 15.92
N GLY A 162 -14.77 -30.82 15.35
CA GLY A 162 -13.54 -31.42 14.84
C GLY A 162 -13.66 -31.99 13.43
N GLU A 163 -14.80 -31.77 12.76
CA GLU A 163 -15.01 -32.19 11.38
C GLU A 163 -14.23 -31.29 10.41
N ARG A 164 -13.54 -31.92 9.46
CA ARG A 164 -12.76 -31.19 8.44
C ARG A 164 -13.69 -30.61 7.39
N PHE A 165 -13.42 -29.38 7.00
CA PHE A 165 -14.08 -28.73 5.87
C PHE A 165 -13.08 -27.98 5.00
N ARG A 166 -13.50 -27.71 3.76
CA ARG A 166 -12.80 -26.83 2.81
C ARG A 166 -13.74 -25.73 2.36
N LEU A 167 -13.22 -24.55 2.12
CA LEU A 167 -14.02 -23.44 1.55
C LEU A 167 -14.65 -23.84 0.22
N SER A 168 -13.95 -24.65 -0.58
CA SER A 168 -14.43 -25.20 -1.86
C SER A 168 -15.68 -26.07 -1.73
N ASP A 169 -15.96 -26.67 -0.58
CA ASP A 169 -17.16 -27.47 -0.33
C ASP A 169 -18.46 -26.63 -0.36
N TYR A 170 -18.30 -25.29 -0.25
CA TYR A 170 -19.38 -24.33 -0.27
C TYR A 170 -19.57 -23.67 -1.64
N ARG A 171 -18.96 -24.18 -2.72
CA ARG A 171 -19.14 -23.63 -4.07
C ARG A 171 -20.63 -23.58 -4.45
N GLY A 172 -21.03 -22.46 -5.10
CA GLY A 172 -22.42 -22.19 -5.43
C GLY A 172 -23.26 -21.57 -4.32
N LYS A 173 -22.66 -21.33 -3.13
CA LYS A 173 -23.28 -20.63 -2.01
C LYS A 173 -22.61 -19.28 -1.79
N VAL A 174 -23.34 -18.36 -1.17
CA VAL A 174 -22.74 -17.12 -0.63
C VAL A 174 -22.14 -17.46 0.73
N VAL A 175 -20.85 -17.19 0.90
CA VAL A 175 -20.11 -17.44 2.13
C VAL A 175 -19.63 -16.12 2.73
N LEU A 176 -19.91 -15.90 4.01
CA LEU A 176 -19.35 -14.82 4.79
C LEU A 176 -18.23 -15.38 5.67
N LEU A 177 -17.00 -14.88 5.49
CA LEU A 177 -15.87 -15.24 6.34
C LEU A 177 -15.70 -14.15 7.41
N ASP A 178 -15.70 -14.58 8.68
CA ASP A 178 -15.46 -13.70 9.83
C ASP A 178 -14.22 -14.20 10.58
N PHE A 179 -13.22 -13.33 10.75
CA PHE A 179 -12.00 -13.64 11.47
C PHE A 179 -12.01 -12.95 12.82
N TRP A 180 -12.08 -13.73 13.87
CA TRP A 180 -12.11 -13.20 15.23
C TRP A 180 -11.10 -13.92 16.13
N THR A 181 -10.70 -13.28 17.21
CA THR A 181 -9.83 -13.88 18.24
C THR A 181 -10.42 -13.60 19.63
N GLN A 182 -10.18 -14.53 20.53
CA GLN A 182 -10.52 -14.37 21.95
C GLN A 182 -9.32 -13.69 22.64
N TYR A 183 -9.59 -12.58 23.34
CA TYR A 183 -8.59 -11.87 24.13
C TYR A 183 -8.58 -12.39 25.56
#